data_e5ec76f6e33dcf8cb1be23d46ffcad55
#
_entry.id   e5ec76f6e33dcf8cb1be23d46ffcad55
#
_cell.length_a   1.000
_cell.length_b   1.000
_cell.length_c   1.000
_cell.angle_alpha   90.00
_cell.angle_beta   90.00
_cell.angle_gamma   90.00
#
_symmetry.space_group_name_H-M   'P 1'
#
loop_
_entity.id
_entity.type
_entity.pdbx_description
1 polymer ?
#
loop_
_entity_poly.entity_id
_entity_poly.type
_entity_poly.pdbx_seq_one_letter_code
_entity_poly.pdbx_strand_id
1 'polypeptide(L)'
;MKEVKKVAFLTAGGLAPCLSSSIGFLIDEYNRVAPNVKMIGYVNGYMGLLKGDSIEVTDEVRKNALVLTRHGGSPIGNSRVKLTNVKDCVKRGLVKPGEDPLKVAADQLVNDGVDVLHTIGGDDTNTTAADLAAYLAKNDYPLIVVGLPKTIDNDVYPIKQSLGAWTAAEEGAKFFMNVVKENSANPRALTIHEVMGRNCGWLTYKTAQCYRKMLDKTRFLPGFMLTRERQDVHAVYVPESKIDFKAEAARLLPIMDKVDSVNIFVSEGAGVADIIAEMKKRGEEVPVDAFGHPRLDKVNVGQYVGKRFGELLKAEKVQVFKSGYFARAAAPNKKDLKLIEKCARCAVACALNGESGVVGPDEDQSAKIRACEFPRIKGGKPFNVRKGSFRKMLQDIGQPNPRKKRTAK
;
A
#
# COMPACT_ATOMS: atom_id res chain seq x y z
N MET A 1 -31.89 -10.39 -14.83
CA MET A 1 -31.06 -9.74 -13.80
C MET A 1 -31.82 -8.55 -13.26
N LYS A 2 -31.71 -8.24 -11.96
CA LYS A 2 -32.35 -7.04 -11.39
C LYS A 2 -31.68 -5.80 -11.97
N GLU A 3 -32.47 -4.81 -12.36
CA GLU A 3 -31.95 -3.53 -12.81
C GLU A 3 -31.21 -2.84 -11.67
N VAL A 4 -29.97 -2.39 -11.90
CA VAL A 4 -29.19 -1.62 -10.94
C VAL A 4 -29.68 -0.17 -10.94
N LYS A 5 -30.24 0.29 -9.83
CA LYS A 5 -30.82 1.64 -9.69
C LYS A 5 -29.93 2.57 -8.85
N LYS A 6 -29.22 2.03 -7.86
CA LYS A 6 -28.37 2.82 -6.96
C LYS A 6 -27.08 2.08 -6.62
N VAL A 7 -25.98 2.79 -6.73
CA VAL A 7 -24.65 2.28 -6.35
C VAL A 7 -24.03 3.14 -5.25
N ALA A 8 -23.22 2.50 -4.42
CA ALA A 8 -22.47 3.17 -3.36
C ALA A 8 -20.97 2.95 -3.52
N PHE A 9 -20.17 3.93 -3.10
CA PHE A 9 -18.73 3.87 -3.04
C PHE A 9 -18.26 4.01 -1.59
N LEU A 10 -17.20 3.30 -1.22
CA LEU A 10 -16.46 3.57 0.01
C LEU A 10 -14.96 3.34 -0.19
N THR A 11 -14.16 4.09 0.55
CA THR A 11 -12.72 3.91 0.63
C THR A 11 -12.31 3.54 2.05
N ALA A 12 -11.43 2.55 2.20
CA ALA A 12 -11.02 2.07 3.51
C ALA A 12 -9.55 1.61 3.54
N GLY A 13 -9.00 1.49 4.76
CA GLY A 13 -7.62 1.12 5.01
C GLY A 13 -6.64 2.29 4.96
N GLY A 14 -5.36 2.06 4.64
CA GLY A 14 -4.36 3.13 4.47
C GLY A 14 -4.58 3.92 3.18
N LEU A 15 -4.04 5.15 3.10
CA LEU A 15 -4.07 5.92 1.85
C LEU A 15 -3.16 5.29 0.79
N ALA A 16 -3.50 5.48 -0.47
CA ALA A 16 -2.66 5.18 -1.63
C ALA A 16 -3.01 6.11 -2.79
N PRO A 17 -2.11 6.33 -3.75
CA PRO A 17 -2.32 7.23 -4.89
C PRO A 17 -3.33 6.70 -5.91
N CYS A 18 -4.54 6.37 -5.49
CA CYS A 18 -5.56 5.84 -6.38
C CYS A 18 -7.00 6.03 -5.86
N LEU A 19 -7.19 6.44 -4.59
CA LEU A 19 -8.53 6.46 -4.00
C LEU A 19 -9.45 7.45 -4.73
N SER A 20 -9.02 8.72 -4.86
CA SER A 20 -9.78 9.74 -5.57
C SER A 20 -10.02 9.35 -7.03
N SER A 21 -8.99 8.92 -7.74
CA SER A 21 -9.10 8.55 -9.15
C SER A 21 -9.94 7.31 -9.40
N SER A 22 -9.94 6.35 -8.47
CA SER A 22 -10.84 5.18 -8.56
C SER A 22 -12.30 5.60 -8.51
N ILE A 23 -12.67 6.50 -7.58
CA ILE A 23 -14.03 7.04 -7.51
C ILE A 23 -14.34 7.82 -8.79
N GLY A 24 -13.42 8.68 -9.24
CA GLY A 24 -13.62 9.47 -10.47
C GLY A 24 -13.89 8.62 -11.70
N PHE A 25 -13.10 7.56 -11.92
CA PHE A 25 -13.32 6.67 -13.06
C PHE A 25 -14.54 5.75 -12.90
N LEU A 26 -14.93 5.36 -11.69
CA LEU A 26 -16.19 4.64 -11.48
C LEU A 26 -17.39 5.53 -11.84
N ILE A 27 -17.41 6.78 -11.38
CA ILE A 27 -18.49 7.73 -11.71
C ILE A 27 -18.52 8.00 -13.22
N ASP A 28 -17.37 8.24 -13.85
CA ASP A 28 -17.25 8.46 -15.29
C ASP A 28 -17.81 7.29 -16.11
N GLU A 29 -17.45 6.06 -15.72
CA GLU A 29 -17.94 4.86 -16.42
C GLU A 29 -19.44 4.64 -16.21
N TYR A 30 -19.99 4.86 -15.00
CA TYR A 30 -21.44 4.81 -14.79
C TYR A 30 -22.17 5.90 -15.61
N ASN A 31 -21.62 7.10 -15.72
CA ASN A 31 -22.18 8.15 -16.58
C ASN A 31 -22.27 7.69 -18.04
N ARG A 32 -21.28 6.93 -18.50
CA ARG A 32 -21.20 6.45 -19.88
C ARG A 32 -22.17 5.30 -20.18
N VAL A 33 -22.29 4.31 -19.27
CA VAL A 33 -22.99 3.04 -19.57
C VAL A 33 -24.33 2.90 -18.86
N ALA A 34 -24.56 3.64 -17.78
CA ALA A 34 -25.78 3.60 -16.95
C ALA A 34 -26.11 4.98 -16.36
N PRO A 35 -26.40 5.99 -17.20
CA PRO A 35 -26.51 7.40 -16.78
C PRO A 35 -27.62 7.65 -15.73
N ASN A 36 -28.63 6.80 -15.68
CA ASN A 36 -29.77 6.93 -14.75
C ASN A 36 -29.50 6.33 -13.35
N VAL A 37 -28.39 5.62 -13.17
CA VAL A 37 -28.03 5.03 -11.86
C VAL A 37 -27.71 6.14 -10.85
N LYS A 38 -28.37 6.13 -9.70
CA LYS A 38 -28.04 7.03 -8.59
C LYS A 38 -26.77 6.57 -7.92
N MET A 39 -25.97 7.51 -7.43
CA MET A 39 -24.67 7.22 -6.80
C MET A 39 -24.54 7.95 -5.47
N ILE A 40 -24.02 7.25 -4.45
CA ILE A 40 -23.66 7.83 -3.14
C ILE A 40 -22.25 7.40 -2.73
N GLY A 41 -21.60 8.19 -1.87
CA GLY A 41 -20.35 7.83 -1.22
C GLY A 41 -20.51 7.76 0.30
N TYR A 42 -20.18 6.62 0.94
CA TYR A 42 -20.16 6.52 2.40
C TYR A 42 -18.96 7.26 2.97
N VAL A 43 -19.21 8.23 3.84
CA VAL A 43 -18.19 9.08 4.43
C VAL A 43 -17.34 8.28 5.42
N ASN A 44 -16.02 8.33 5.29
CA ASN A 44 -15.10 7.56 6.12
C ASN A 44 -15.25 6.02 6.02
N GLY A 45 -15.63 5.51 4.85
CA GLY A 45 -15.63 4.08 4.56
C GLY A 45 -16.67 3.28 5.33
N TYR A 46 -16.29 2.11 5.87
CA TYR A 46 -17.20 1.27 6.66
C TYR A 46 -17.76 1.98 7.91
N MET A 47 -17.09 3.00 8.42
CA MET A 47 -17.64 3.80 9.53
C MET A 47 -18.90 4.55 9.10
N GLY A 48 -18.85 5.19 7.94
CA GLY A 48 -20.02 5.89 7.39
C GLY A 48 -21.15 4.91 7.02
N LEU A 49 -20.80 3.74 6.45
CA LEU A 49 -21.79 2.70 6.15
C LEU A 49 -22.55 2.26 7.42
N LEU A 50 -21.84 2.00 8.54
CA LEU A 50 -22.47 1.59 9.80
C LEU A 50 -23.35 2.70 10.41
N LYS A 51 -23.07 3.98 10.11
CA LYS A 51 -23.83 5.14 10.63
C LYS A 51 -24.90 5.66 9.68
N GLY A 52 -24.96 5.16 8.44
CA GLY A 52 -25.79 5.73 7.39
C GLY A 52 -25.31 7.11 6.91
N ASP A 53 -24.03 7.45 7.16
CA ASP A 53 -23.45 8.75 6.80
C ASP A 53 -22.93 8.70 5.36
N SER A 54 -23.64 9.33 4.43
CA SER A 54 -23.34 9.31 3.01
C SER A 54 -23.55 10.67 2.35
N ILE A 55 -22.85 10.88 1.23
CA ILE A 55 -23.03 12.05 0.36
C ILE A 55 -23.51 11.61 -1.02
N GLU A 56 -24.36 12.41 -1.62
CA GLU A 56 -24.87 12.15 -2.98
C GLU A 56 -23.84 12.59 -4.02
N VAL A 57 -23.72 11.80 -5.09
CA VAL A 57 -23.00 12.19 -6.31
C VAL A 57 -23.95 13.01 -7.18
N THR A 58 -23.93 14.33 -6.98
CA THR A 58 -24.78 15.27 -7.72
C THR A 58 -24.41 15.36 -9.21
N ASP A 59 -25.25 15.97 -10.02
CA ASP A 59 -24.96 16.20 -11.45
C ASP A 59 -23.69 17.03 -11.65
N GLU A 60 -23.40 17.97 -10.77
CA GLU A 60 -22.14 18.73 -10.80
C GLU A 60 -20.93 17.81 -10.58
N VAL A 61 -20.99 16.91 -9.57
CA VAL A 61 -19.93 15.94 -9.30
C VAL A 61 -19.79 14.96 -10.47
N ARG A 62 -20.90 14.47 -11.03
CA ARG A 62 -20.89 13.62 -12.21
C ARG A 62 -20.18 14.25 -13.38
N LYS A 63 -20.53 15.51 -13.72
CA LYS A 63 -19.94 16.26 -14.83
C LYS A 63 -18.44 16.49 -14.65
N ASN A 64 -17.98 16.64 -13.43
CA ASN A 64 -16.59 16.98 -13.09
C ASN A 64 -15.80 15.80 -12.48
N ALA A 65 -16.31 14.56 -12.56
CA ALA A 65 -15.74 13.39 -11.88
C ALA A 65 -14.24 13.17 -12.17
N LEU A 66 -13.80 13.44 -13.39
CA LEU A 66 -12.40 13.26 -13.79
C LEU A 66 -11.43 14.27 -13.15
N VAL A 67 -11.91 15.32 -12.48
CA VAL A 67 -11.06 16.17 -11.63
C VAL A 67 -10.39 15.33 -10.54
N LEU A 68 -11.08 14.32 -10.01
CA LEU A 68 -10.57 13.39 -8.99
C LEU A 68 -9.33 12.60 -9.45
N THR A 69 -9.12 12.47 -10.76
CA THR A 69 -7.95 11.76 -11.31
C THR A 69 -6.64 12.52 -11.11
N ARG A 70 -6.70 13.79 -10.74
CA ARG A 70 -5.54 14.67 -10.51
C ARG A 70 -5.25 14.87 -9.02
N HIS A 71 -6.04 14.24 -8.13
CA HIS A 71 -5.92 14.41 -6.69
C HIS A 71 -5.47 13.10 -6.01
N GLY A 72 -4.60 13.25 -5.00
CA GLY A 72 -4.32 12.22 -4.02
C GLY A 72 -5.38 12.20 -2.90
N GLY A 73 -5.19 11.31 -1.93
CA GLY A 73 -6.11 11.17 -0.80
C GLY A 73 -7.46 10.55 -1.18
N SER A 74 -8.45 10.70 -0.30
CA SER A 74 -9.83 10.25 -0.53
C SER A 74 -10.81 11.43 -0.38
N PRO A 75 -11.63 11.72 -1.39
CA PRO A 75 -12.57 12.85 -1.33
C PRO A 75 -13.72 12.62 -0.36
N ILE A 76 -14.06 11.37 -0.08
CA ILE A 76 -15.16 10.98 0.84
C ILE A 76 -14.66 10.51 2.21
N GLY A 77 -13.39 10.78 2.54
CA GLY A 77 -12.78 10.29 3.77
C GLY A 77 -12.42 8.82 3.73
N ASN A 78 -11.82 8.33 4.82
CA ASN A 78 -11.29 6.97 4.90
C ASN A 78 -11.17 6.51 6.36
N SER A 79 -11.39 5.23 6.64
CA SER A 79 -11.22 4.66 7.98
C SER A 79 -10.61 3.26 7.95
N ARG A 80 -10.21 2.76 9.13
CA ARG A 80 -9.70 1.40 9.33
C ARG A 80 -10.70 0.53 10.10
N VAL A 81 -11.99 0.79 9.96
CA VAL A 81 -13.04 -0.03 10.57
C VAL A 81 -13.12 -1.36 9.82
N LYS A 82 -13.17 -2.47 10.57
CA LYS A 82 -13.45 -3.82 10.06
C LYS A 82 -14.78 -4.29 10.63
N LEU A 83 -15.70 -4.71 9.78
CA LEU A 83 -17.02 -5.20 10.21
C LEU A 83 -16.93 -6.49 11.06
N THR A 84 -15.86 -7.27 10.88
CA THR A 84 -15.62 -8.48 11.69
C THR A 84 -14.99 -8.21 13.04
N ASN A 85 -14.50 -6.99 13.32
CA ASN A 85 -13.98 -6.61 14.64
C ASN A 85 -15.09 -5.99 15.50
N VAL A 86 -16.02 -6.84 15.96
CA VAL A 86 -17.19 -6.44 16.77
C VAL A 86 -16.78 -5.60 17.99
N LYS A 87 -15.72 -6.00 18.70
CA LYS A 87 -15.24 -5.28 19.92
C LYS A 87 -14.82 -3.84 19.59
N ASP A 88 -14.11 -3.62 18.48
CA ASP A 88 -13.69 -2.27 18.06
C ASP A 88 -14.90 -1.45 17.59
N CYS A 89 -15.85 -2.07 16.87
CA CYS A 89 -17.08 -1.39 16.45
C CYS A 89 -17.93 -0.94 17.64
N VAL A 90 -18.10 -1.79 18.67
CA VAL A 90 -18.80 -1.42 19.91
C VAL A 90 -18.03 -0.33 20.67
N LYS A 91 -16.71 -0.47 20.84
CA LYS A 91 -15.88 0.53 21.55
C LYS A 91 -15.96 1.91 20.90
N ARG A 92 -16.12 1.98 19.57
CA ARG A 92 -16.26 3.24 18.82
C ARG A 92 -17.71 3.74 18.75
N GLY A 93 -18.67 3.05 19.33
CA GLY A 93 -20.08 3.40 19.25
C GLY A 93 -20.68 3.30 17.84
N LEU A 94 -20.13 2.42 17.00
CA LEU A 94 -20.61 2.18 15.64
C LEU A 94 -21.74 1.18 15.59
N VAL A 95 -21.78 0.28 16.55
CA VAL A 95 -22.87 -0.70 16.78
C VAL A 95 -23.10 -0.85 18.28
N LYS A 96 -24.28 -1.28 18.69
CA LYS A 96 -24.61 -1.55 20.10
C LYS A 96 -23.98 -2.88 20.57
N PRO A 97 -23.76 -3.07 21.87
CA PRO A 97 -23.39 -4.37 22.41
C PRO A 97 -24.39 -5.47 22.00
N GLY A 98 -23.87 -6.56 21.43
CA GLY A 98 -24.69 -7.68 20.94
C GLY A 98 -25.17 -7.57 19.49
N GLU A 99 -24.96 -6.43 18.82
CA GLU A 99 -25.24 -6.30 17.38
C GLU A 99 -24.08 -6.85 16.53
N ASP A 100 -24.43 -7.49 15.40
CA ASP A 100 -23.47 -7.91 14.38
C ASP A 100 -23.24 -6.77 13.38
N PRO A 101 -22.02 -6.21 13.26
CA PRO A 101 -21.73 -5.14 12.32
C PRO A 101 -21.97 -5.51 10.85
N LEU A 102 -21.86 -6.81 10.48
CA LEU A 102 -22.19 -7.27 9.13
C LEU A 102 -23.68 -7.11 8.85
N LYS A 103 -24.53 -7.47 9.85
CA LYS A 103 -25.98 -7.26 9.74
C LYS A 103 -26.35 -5.79 9.65
N VAL A 104 -25.77 -4.95 10.54
CA VAL A 104 -26.03 -3.50 10.54
C VAL A 104 -25.63 -2.90 9.19
N ALA A 105 -24.48 -3.29 8.63
CA ALA A 105 -24.03 -2.83 7.32
C ALA A 105 -24.97 -3.29 6.18
N ALA A 106 -25.43 -4.55 6.22
CA ALA A 106 -26.36 -5.09 5.23
C ALA A 106 -27.73 -4.36 5.29
N ASP A 107 -28.27 -4.20 6.48
CA ASP A 107 -29.55 -3.49 6.70
C ASP A 107 -29.45 -2.02 6.24
N GLN A 108 -28.33 -1.35 6.50
CA GLN A 108 -28.10 0.03 6.04
C GLN A 108 -28.05 0.13 4.51
N LEU A 109 -27.38 -0.79 3.83
CA LEU A 109 -27.35 -0.84 2.36
C LEU A 109 -28.77 -0.99 1.78
N VAL A 110 -29.60 -1.83 2.41
CA VAL A 110 -31.00 -2.02 2.00
C VAL A 110 -31.84 -0.76 2.28
N ASN A 111 -31.68 -0.16 3.45
CA ASN A 111 -32.38 1.08 3.83
C ASN A 111 -32.05 2.24 2.87
N ASP A 112 -30.81 2.32 2.43
CA ASP A 112 -30.35 3.32 1.46
C ASP A 112 -30.76 2.96 0.01
N GLY A 113 -31.35 1.79 -0.23
CA GLY A 113 -31.75 1.30 -1.55
C GLY A 113 -30.57 1.01 -2.47
N VAL A 114 -29.42 0.61 -1.92
CA VAL A 114 -28.20 0.30 -2.68
C VAL A 114 -28.30 -1.09 -3.30
N ASP A 115 -28.05 -1.21 -4.60
CA ASP A 115 -27.98 -2.48 -5.32
C ASP A 115 -26.53 -2.97 -5.45
N VAL A 116 -25.56 -2.06 -5.52
CA VAL A 116 -24.13 -2.36 -5.68
C VAL A 116 -23.27 -1.54 -4.73
N LEU A 117 -22.36 -2.19 -4.03
CA LEU A 117 -21.34 -1.53 -3.22
C LEU A 117 -19.96 -1.70 -3.87
N HIS A 118 -19.32 -0.60 -4.22
CA HIS A 118 -17.91 -0.58 -4.59
C HIS A 118 -17.04 -0.28 -3.37
N THR A 119 -16.10 -1.19 -3.06
CA THR A 119 -15.13 -1.01 -1.98
C THR A 119 -13.74 -0.76 -2.56
N ILE A 120 -13.06 0.31 -2.14
CA ILE A 120 -11.72 0.67 -2.62
C ILE A 120 -10.75 0.57 -1.45
N GLY A 121 -9.96 -0.50 -1.39
CA GLY A 121 -9.13 -0.72 -0.22
C GLY A 121 -8.06 -1.80 -0.34
N GLY A 122 -7.26 -1.92 0.72
CA GLY A 122 -6.18 -2.89 0.83
C GLY A 122 -6.68 -4.31 1.18
N ASP A 123 -5.77 -5.15 1.66
CA ASP A 123 -6.05 -6.53 2.03
C ASP A 123 -7.21 -6.64 3.04
N ASP A 124 -7.11 -5.95 4.17
CA ASP A 124 -8.15 -5.93 5.22
C ASP A 124 -9.52 -5.45 4.69
N THR A 125 -9.53 -4.47 3.78
CA THR A 125 -10.77 -3.96 3.20
C THR A 125 -11.41 -4.96 2.27
N ASN A 126 -10.62 -5.64 1.45
CA ASN A 126 -11.12 -6.65 0.51
C ASN A 126 -11.56 -7.92 1.25
N THR A 127 -10.88 -8.30 2.35
CA THR A 127 -11.34 -9.38 3.23
C THR A 127 -12.67 -9.02 3.88
N THR A 128 -12.82 -7.79 4.41
CA THR A 128 -14.10 -7.32 4.96
C THR A 128 -15.20 -7.28 3.89
N ALA A 129 -14.88 -6.90 2.66
CA ALA A 129 -15.81 -6.95 1.53
C ALA A 129 -16.23 -8.40 1.20
N ALA A 130 -15.29 -9.35 1.30
CA ALA A 130 -15.58 -10.77 1.13
C ALA A 130 -16.52 -11.29 2.22
N ASP A 131 -16.26 -10.94 3.49
CA ASP A 131 -17.10 -11.32 4.62
C ASP A 131 -18.52 -10.73 4.49
N LEU A 132 -18.63 -9.46 4.07
CA LEU A 132 -19.93 -8.82 3.81
C LEU A 132 -20.64 -9.49 2.64
N ALA A 133 -19.97 -9.78 1.53
CA ALA A 133 -20.57 -10.46 0.39
C ALA A 133 -21.07 -11.87 0.75
N ALA A 134 -20.30 -12.60 1.57
CA ALA A 134 -20.72 -13.92 2.07
C ALA A 134 -21.93 -13.81 3.02
N TYR A 135 -21.97 -12.80 3.89
CA TYR A 135 -23.10 -12.52 4.75
C TYR A 135 -24.36 -12.20 3.94
N LEU A 136 -24.24 -11.30 2.94
CA LEU A 136 -25.34 -10.93 2.05
C LEU A 136 -25.91 -12.14 1.31
N ALA A 137 -25.05 -12.98 0.73
CA ALA A 137 -25.46 -14.20 0.02
C ALA A 137 -26.14 -15.22 0.94
N LYS A 138 -25.62 -15.40 2.16
CA LYS A 138 -26.19 -16.34 3.15
C LYS A 138 -27.58 -15.93 3.65
N ASN A 139 -27.87 -14.65 3.66
CA ASN A 139 -29.10 -14.08 4.22
C ASN A 139 -30.03 -13.52 3.13
N ASP A 140 -29.87 -13.94 1.87
CA ASP A 140 -30.70 -13.60 0.72
C ASP A 140 -30.86 -12.09 0.44
N TYR A 141 -29.81 -11.30 0.73
CA TYR A 141 -29.72 -9.88 0.32
C TYR A 141 -29.30 -9.80 -1.14
N PRO A 142 -30.11 -9.25 -2.06
CA PRO A 142 -29.79 -9.17 -3.49
C PRO A 142 -28.85 -7.99 -3.80
N LEU A 143 -27.70 -7.97 -3.18
CA LEU A 143 -26.68 -6.93 -3.27
C LEU A 143 -25.38 -7.47 -3.87
N ILE A 144 -24.77 -6.66 -4.72
CA ILE A 144 -23.49 -6.96 -5.38
C ILE A 144 -22.37 -6.17 -4.70
N VAL A 145 -21.26 -6.84 -4.41
CA VAL A 145 -20.05 -6.20 -3.84
C VAL A 145 -18.90 -6.33 -4.82
N VAL A 146 -18.33 -5.20 -5.26
CA VAL A 146 -17.21 -5.17 -6.20
C VAL A 146 -16.06 -4.36 -5.61
N GLY A 147 -14.96 -5.04 -5.27
CA GLY A 147 -13.76 -4.43 -4.69
C GLY A 147 -12.76 -3.94 -5.73
N LEU A 148 -12.01 -2.88 -5.40
CA LEU A 148 -10.83 -2.43 -6.11
C LEU A 148 -9.60 -2.54 -5.19
N PRO A 149 -8.50 -3.21 -5.64
CA PRO A 149 -7.36 -3.54 -4.79
C PRO A 149 -6.40 -2.35 -4.65
N LYS A 150 -6.58 -1.56 -3.61
CA LYS A 150 -5.79 -0.38 -3.29
C LYS A 150 -4.76 -0.72 -2.21
N THR A 151 -3.50 -0.79 -2.56
CA THR A 151 -2.37 -0.86 -1.62
C THR A 151 -1.08 -0.39 -2.30
N ILE A 152 -0.23 0.33 -1.55
CA ILE A 152 1.10 0.70 -2.03
C ILE A 152 2.09 -0.47 -1.91
N ASP A 153 1.82 -1.45 -1.06
CA ASP A 153 2.70 -2.59 -0.80
C ASP A 153 2.64 -3.66 -1.91
N ASN A 154 1.62 -3.58 -2.76
CA ASN A 154 1.35 -4.55 -3.84
C ASN A 154 1.24 -6.00 -3.34
N ASP A 155 0.56 -6.19 -2.22
CA ASP A 155 0.54 -7.42 -1.43
C ASP A 155 -0.82 -8.16 -1.42
N VAL A 156 -1.82 -7.72 -2.17
CA VAL A 156 -3.13 -8.40 -2.27
C VAL A 156 -3.02 -9.63 -3.19
N TYR A 157 -3.27 -10.84 -2.65
CA TYR A 157 -3.38 -12.05 -3.47
C TYR A 157 -4.84 -12.20 -3.99
N PRO A 158 -5.09 -12.61 -5.25
CA PRO A 158 -4.16 -12.95 -6.33
C PRO A 158 -3.90 -11.79 -7.31
N ILE A 159 -3.99 -10.57 -6.86
CA ILE A 159 -3.81 -9.37 -7.70
C ILE A 159 -2.34 -9.18 -8.03
N LYS A 160 -1.98 -9.26 -9.31
CA LYS A 160 -0.59 -9.10 -9.77
C LYS A 160 -0.06 -7.69 -9.54
N GLN A 161 -0.91 -6.69 -9.68
CA GLN A 161 -0.56 -5.28 -9.51
C GLN A 161 -1.74 -4.53 -8.88
N SER A 162 -1.52 -4.02 -7.67
CA SER A 162 -2.47 -3.16 -6.97
C SER A 162 -2.43 -1.72 -7.47
N LEU A 163 -3.51 -0.99 -7.26
CA LEU A 163 -3.70 0.38 -7.67
C LEU A 163 -2.90 1.33 -6.76
N GLY A 164 -2.17 2.27 -7.36
CA GLY A 164 -1.39 3.29 -6.67
C GLY A 164 0.04 2.87 -6.27
N ALA A 165 0.40 1.60 -6.38
CA ALA A 165 1.71 1.11 -5.96
C ALA A 165 2.86 1.61 -6.85
N TRP A 166 2.65 1.76 -8.15
CA TRP A 166 3.69 2.32 -9.04
C TRP A 166 3.97 3.78 -8.74
N THR A 167 2.92 4.55 -8.46
CA THR A 167 3.05 5.96 -8.07
C THR A 167 3.81 6.10 -6.77
N ALA A 168 3.43 5.32 -5.74
CA ALA A 168 4.11 5.36 -4.45
C ALA A 168 5.61 5.05 -4.57
N ALA A 169 5.98 4.08 -5.42
CA ALA A 169 7.38 3.76 -5.67
C ALA A 169 8.13 4.91 -6.40
N GLU A 170 7.49 5.55 -7.37
CA GLU A 170 8.05 6.69 -8.09
C GLU A 170 8.22 7.92 -7.20
N GLU A 171 7.20 8.25 -6.41
CA GLU A 171 7.25 9.38 -5.48
C GLU A 171 8.27 9.17 -4.36
N GLY A 172 8.38 7.95 -3.82
CA GLY A 172 9.44 7.60 -2.87
C GLY A 172 10.84 7.77 -3.48
N ALA A 173 11.00 7.47 -4.77
CA ALA A 173 12.25 7.69 -5.49
C ALA A 173 12.54 9.19 -5.70
N LYS A 174 11.54 10.00 -6.07
CA LYS A 174 11.66 11.47 -6.19
C LYS A 174 12.03 12.10 -4.85
N PHE A 175 11.37 11.66 -3.78
CA PHE A 175 11.70 12.09 -2.42
C PHE A 175 13.18 11.87 -2.12
N PHE A 176 13.71 10.68 -2.40
CA PHE A 176 15.09 10.34 -2.11
C PHE A 176 16.10 11.09 -3.00
N MET A 177 15.72 11.49 -4.21
CA MET A 177 16.55 12.35 -5.08
C MET A 177 16.93 13.68 -4.42
N ASN A 178 16.11 14.21 -3.51
CA ASN A 178 16.42 15.40 -2.74
C ASN A 178 17.20 15.07 -1.46
N VAL A 179 16.75 14.02 -0.75
CA VAL A 179 17.35 13.57 0.51
C VAL A 179 18.84 13.22 0.36
N VAL A 180 19.21 12.52 -0.71
CA VAL A 180 20.60 12.15 -0.96
C VAL A 180 21.53 13.36 -1.16
N LYS A 181 20.99 14.47 -1.62
CA LYS A 181 21.77 15.71 -1.82
C LYS A 181 22.08 16.40 -0.49
N GLU A 182 21.13 16.42 0.44
CA GLU A 182 21.34 16.90 1.80
C GLU A 182 22.45 16.11 2.48
N ASN A 183 22.42 14.80 2.36
CA ASN A 183 23.40 13.94 3.00
C ASN A 183 24.79 14.03 2.36
N SER A 184 24.88 14.29 1.06
CA SER A 184 26.14 14.43 0.34
C SER A 184 26.99 15.67 0.78
N ALA A 185 26.39 16.57 1.56
CA ALA A 185 27.08 17.72 2.14
C ALA A 185 27.89 17.37 3.42
N ASN A 186 27.73 16.15 3.96
CA ASN A 186 28.37 15.74 5.21
C ASN A 186 29.44 14.67 4.94
N PRO A 187 30.55 14.67 5.72
CA PRO A 187 31.53 13.59 5.67
C PRO A 187 30.94 12.30 6.25
N ARG A 188 31.39 11.17 5.77
CA ARG A 188 31.02 9.82 6.23
C ARG A 188 29.52 9.68 6.53
N ALA A 189 28.70 10.09 5.55
CA ALA A 189 27.26 10.19 5.71
C ALA A 189 26.56 8.83 5.48
N LEU A 190 25.76 8.40 6.46
CA LEU A 190 24.87 7.25 6.34
C LEU A 190 23.43 7.70 6.21
N THR A 191 22.80 7.44 5.07
CA THR A 191 21.40 7.74 4.83
C THR A 191 20.56 6.47 4.84
N ILE A 192 19.56 6.42 5.69
CA ILE A 192 18.55 5.37 5.72
C ILE A 192 17.25 5.91 5.14
N HIS A 193 16.80 5.34 4.04
CA HIS A 193 15.48 5.59 3.49
C HIS A 193 14.53 4.47 3.95
N GLU A 194 13.74 4.73 4.98
CA GLU A 194 12.70 3.81 5.43
C GLU A 194 11.47 3.95 4.53
N VAL A 195 11.11 2.85 3.88
CA VAL A 195 9.99 2.73 2.95
C VAL A 195 8.90 1.87 3.59
N MET A 196 7.64 2.21 3.39
CA MET A 196 6.51 1.40 3.86
C MET A 196 6.56 -0.01 3.26
N GLY A 197 5.89 -0.96 3.88
CA GLY A 197 5.87 -2.38 3.52
C GLY A 197 6.16 -3.26 4.74
N ARG A 198 5.12 -3.45 5.58
CA ARG A 198 5.25 -4.24 6.83
C ARG A 198 5.66 -5.69 6.55
N ASN A 199 4.97 -6.33 5.62
CA ASN A 199 5.10 -7.77 5.33
C ASN A 199 5.56 -8.06 3.90
N CYS A 200 5.69 -7.02 3.06
CA CYS A 200 6.03 -7.14 1.65
C CYS A 200 7.07 -6.09 1.24
N GLY A 201 8.23 -6.54 0.79
CA GLY A 201 9.35 -5.69 0.37
C GLY A 201 9.23 -5.15 -1.05
N TRP A 202 8.10 -5.37 -1.73
CA TRP A 202 7.93 -4.94 -3.13
C TRP A 202 8.10 -3.43 -3.31
N LEU A 203 7.51 -2.62 -2.41
CA LEU A 203 7.58 -1.17 -2.51
C LEU A 203 9.03 -0.67 -2.34
N THR A 204 9.75 -1.19 -1.34
CA THR A 204 11.16 -0.84 -1.09
C THR A 204 12.04 -1.17 -2.29
N TYR A 205 11.94 -2.40 -2.83
CA TYR A 205 12.61 -2.78 -4.05
C TYR A 205 12.26 -1.86 -5.22
N LYS A 206 10.97 -1.59 -5.41
CA LYS A 206 10.51 -0.82 -6.57
C LYS A 206 10.93 0.65 -6.48
N THR A 207 10.91 1.22 -5.29
CA THR A 207 11.42 2.58 -5.00
C THR A 207 12.91 2.67 -5.32
N ALA A 208 13.72 1.72 -4.84
CA ALA A 208 15.16 1.66 -5.15
C ALA A 208 15.40 1.51 -6.66
N GLN A 209 14.62 0.67 -7.35
CA GLN A 209 14.71 0.50 -8.80
C GLN A 209 14.34 1.79 -9.56
N CYS A 210 13.28 2.49 -9.13
CA CYS A 210 12.88 3.76 -9.75
C CYS A 210 13.95 4.83 -9.52
N TYR A 211 14.49 4.91 -8.31
CA TYR A 211 15.56 5.84 -7.97
C TYR A 211 16.82 5.61 -8.82
N ARG A 212 17.30 4.39 -8.94
CA ARG A 212 18.47 4.08 -9.79
C ARG A 212 18.25 4.43 -11.26
N LYS A 213 17.02 4.24 -11.78
CA LYS A 213 16.64 4.70 -13.13
C LYS A 213 16.64 6.22 -13.29
N MET A 214 16.37 6.98 -12.21
CA MET A 214 16.51 8.44 -12.23
C MET A 214 17.99 8.83 -12.25
N LEU A 215 18.84 8.14 -11.49
CA LEU A 215 20.29 8.35 -11.54
C LEU A 215 20.88 8.08 -12.93
N ASP A 216 20.35 7.09 -13.68
CA ASP A 216 20.79 6.78 -15.06
C ASP A 216 20.61 7.99 -16.01
N LYS A 217 19.69 8.90 -15.67
CA LYS A 217 19.41 10.12 -16.44
C LYS A 217 20.09 11.37 -15.86
N THR A 218 20.76 11.24 -14.73
CA THR A 218 21.43 12.35 -14.03
C THR A 218 22.82 12.56 -14.60
N ARG A 219 23.18 13.82 -14.86
CA ARG A 219 24.56 14.20 -15.21
C ARG A 219 25.38 14.37 -13.94
N PHE A 220 26.53 13.76 -13.92
CA PHE A 220 27.48 13.81 -12.81
C PHE A 220 28.73 14.60 -13.19
N LEU A 221 29.45 15.13 -12.19
CA LEU A 221 30.68 15.88 -12.36
C LEU A 221 31.73 15.35 -11.36
N PRO A 222 32.38 14.22 -11.69
CA PRO A 222 33.30 13.54 -10.76
C PRO A 222 34.45 14.41 -10.25
N GLY A 223 34.95 15.35 -11.05
CA GLY A 223 36.02 16.30 -10.64
C GLY A 223 35.61 17.20 -9.47
N PHE A 224 34.32 17.33 -9.16
CA PHE A 224 33.79 18.03 -7.99
C PHE A 224 33.11 17.09 -7.01
N MET A 225 33.50 15.82 -6.95
CA MET A 225 32.94 14.78 -6.06
C MET A 225 31.43 14.49 -6.28
N LEU A 226 30.82 15.06 -7.31
CA LEU A 226 29.45 14.74 -7.71
C LEU A 226 29.49 13.48 -8.56
N THR A 227 29.45 12.32 -7.92
CA THR A 227 29.56 11.02 -8.58
C THR A 227 28.28 10.20 -8.44
N ARG A 228 28.02 9.31 -9.41
CA ARG A 228 26.94 8.34 -9.31
C ARG A 228 27.14 7.44 -8.09
N GLU A 229 28.36 6.95 -7.87
CA GLU A 229 28.68 6.04 -6.77
C GLU A 229 28.29 6.63 -5.42
N ARG A 230 28.55 7.90 -5.18
CA ARG A 230 28.20 8.59 -3.94
C ARG A 230 26.69 8.69 -3.71
N GLN A 231 25.92 8.76 -4.78
CA GLN A 231 24.45 8.90 -4.72
C GLN A 231 23.71 7.60 -4.95
N ASP A 232 24.35 6.50 -5.39
CA ASP A 232 23.65 5.23 -5.67
C ASP A 232 23.10 4.58 -4.40
N VAL A 233 22.23 3.62 -4.57
CA VAL A 233 21.76 2.70 -3.52
C VAL A 233 22.86 1.70 -3.22
N HIS A 234 23.25 1.55 -1.95
CA HIS A 234 24.31 0.63 -1.56
C HIS A 234 23.76 -0.63 -0.88
N ALA A 235 22.53 -0.58 -0.33
CA ALA A 235 21.86 -1.76 0.18
C ALA A 235 20.33 -1.62 0.12
N VAL A 236 19.65 -2.76 -0.03
CA VAL A 236 18.17 -2.87 0.01
C VAL A 236 17.78 -4.01 0.94
N TYR A 237 17.08 -3.69 2.02
CA TYR A 237 16.62 -4.69 2.99
C TYR A 237 15.10 -4.77 3.00
N VAL A 238 14.59 -5.99 2.92
CA VAL A 238 13.16 -6.32 2.81
C VAL A 238 12.72 -7.27 3.94
N PRO A 239 11.41 -7.31 4.30
CA PRO A 239 10.92 -8.14 5.41
C PRO A 239 11.16 -9.64 5.22
N GLU A 240 11.25 -10.08 3.97
CA GLU A 240 11.39 -11.49 3.59
C GLU A 240 12.80 -12.04 3.81
N SER A 241 13.77 -11.21 4.19
CA SER A 241 15.16 -11.59 4.40
C SER A 241 15.68 -11.13 5.77
N LYS A 242 16.67 -11.84 6.29
CA LYS A 242 17.44 -11.39 7.46
C LYS A 242 18.53 -10.42 7.04
N ILE A 243 18.87 -9.50 7.94
CA ILE A 243 20.01 -8.58 7.79
C ILE A 243 21.19 -9.16 8.57
N ASP A 244 22.27 -9.53 7.89
CA ASP A 244 23.54 -9.86 8.56
C ASP A 244 24.36 -8.57 8.68
N PHE A 245 24.22 -7.87 9.80
CA PHE A 245 24.86 -6.58 10.04
C PHE A 245 26.39 -6.65 9.93
N LYS A 246 27.02 -7.73 10.38
CA LYS A 246 28.49 -7.86 10.33
C LYS A 246 28.98 -8.06 8.89
N ALA A 247 28.38 -8.97 8.15
CA ALA A 247 28.75 -9.22 6.77
C ALA A 247 28.46 -8.01 5.86
N GLU A 248 27.30 -7.37 6.07
CA GLU A 248 26.94 -6.17 5.30
C GLU A 248 27.82 -4.96 5.66
N ALA A 249 28.19 -4.79 6.92
CA ALA A 249 29.15 -3.75 7.31
C ALA A 249 30.53 -3.96 6.67
N ALA A 250 31.03 -5.20 6.64
CA ALA A 250 32.30 -5.51 5.96
C ALA A 250 32.27 -5.18 4.47
N ARG A 251 31.10 -5.28 3.81
CA ARG A 251 30.88 -4.91 2.41
C ARG A 251 30.73 -3.39 2.22
N LEU A 252 30.03 -2.72 3.14
CA LEU A 252 29.67 -1.31 3.02
C LEU A 252 30.80 -0.36 3.50
N LEU A 253 31.66 -0.79 4.42
CA LEU A 253 32.75 0.02 4.95
C LEU A 253 33.72 0.51 3.86
N PRO A 254 34.20 -0.36 2.94
CA PRO A 254 35.02 0.12 1.82
C PRO A 254 34.32 1.14 0.92
N ILE A 255 32.98 1.07 0.79
CA ILE A 255 32.21 2.07 0.04
C ILE A 255 32.23 3.41 0.82
N MET A 256 31.94 3.37 2.12
CA MET A 256 32.03 4.55 2.99
C MET A 256 33.41 5.21 2.91
N ASP A 257 34.46 4.42 2.96
CA ASP A 257 35.85 4.93 2.90
C ASP A 257 36.21 5.51 1.53
N LYS A 258 35.62 4.99 0.44
CA LYS A 258 35.89 5.43 -0.94
C LYS A 258 35.11 6.67 -1.34
N VAL A 259 33.78 6.69 -1.04
CA VAL A 259 32.87 7.73 -1.56
C VAL A 259 32.25 8.60 -0.48
N ASP A 260 32.62 8.40 0.76
CA ASP A 260 32.23 9.20 1.92
C ASP A 260 30.69 9.21 2.16
N SER A 261 30.00 8.18 1.66
CA SER A 261 28.55 8.08 1.74
C SER A 261 28.07 6.63 1.59
N VAL A 262 27.07 6.24 2.39
CA VAL A 262 26.33 4.98 2.23
C VAL A 262 24.83 5.25 2.30
N ASN A 263 24.09 4.81 1.27
CA ASN A 263 22.65 4.98 1.15
C ASN A 263 21.94 3.61 1.22
N ILE A 264 21.06 3.43 2.19
CA ILE A 264 20.35 2.18 2.47
C ILE A 264 18.85 2.40 2.32
N PHE A 265 18.20 1.57 1.51
CA PHE A 265 16.75 1.48 1.45
C PHE A 265 16.29 0.32 2.32
N VAL A 266 15.43 0.58 3.29
CA VAL A 266 14.94 -0.43 4.22
C VAL A 266 13.43 -0.39 4.33
N SER A 267 12.80 -1.57 4.24
CA SER A 267 11.36 -1.68 4.51
C SER A 267 11.09 -1.54 6.01
N GLU A 268 10.01 -0.84 6.38
CA GLU A 268 9.58 -0.70 7.78
C GLU A 268 9.34 -2.04 8.50
N GLY A 269 9.22 -3.14 7.74
CA GLY A 269 9.08 -4.50 8.27
C GLY A 269 10.38 -5.31 8.29
N ALA A 270 11.48 -4.77 7.78
CA ALA A 270 12.74 -5.51 7.71
C ALA A 270 13.37 -5.70 9.10
N GLY A 271 13.71 -6.93 9.46
CA GLY A 271 14.37 -7.24 10.74
C GLY A 271 13.51 -7.07 12.01
N VAL A 272 12.22 -6.77 11.89
CA VAL A 272 11.32 -6.51 13.03
C VAL A 272 11.37 -7.60 14.09
N ALA A 273 11.41 -8.88 13.68
CA ALA A 273 11.48 -9.99 14.63
C ALA A 273 12.77 -9.96 15.48
N ASP A 274 13.91 -9.62 14.87
CA ASP A 274 15.19 -9.53 15.56
C ASP A 274 15.22 -8.32 16.51
N ILE A 275 14.65 -7.17 16.07
CA ILE A 275 14.50 -5.96 16.91
C ILE A 275 13.62 -6.24 18.13
N ILE A 276 12.47 -6.88 17.94
CA ILE A 276 11.56 -7.26 19.03
C ILE A 276 12.25 -8.20 20.01
N ALA A 277 13.04 -9.17 19.51
CA ALA A 277 13.79 -10.07 20.39
C ALA A 277 14.83 -9.31 21.23
N GLU A 278 15.49 -8.32 20.68
CA GLU A 278 16.42 -7.45 21.42
C GLU A 278 15.69 -6.55 22.44
N MET A 279 14.55 -5.94 22.08
CA MET A 279 13.72 -5.15 22.99
C MET A 279 13.31 -6.00 24.22
N LYS A 280 12.78 -7.20 23.98
CA LYS A 280 12.42 -8.13 25.06
C LYS A 280 13.59 -8.51 25.95
N LYS A 281 14.79 -8.73 25.39
CA LYS A 281 16.01 -9.00 26.19
C LYS A 281 16.39 -7.82 27.10
N ARG A 282 16.07 -6.60 26.70
CA ARG A 282 16.28 -5.38 27.50
C ARG A 282 15.14 -5.09 28.49
N GLY A 283 14.11 -5.96 28.55
CA GLY A 283 12.92 -5.75 29.39
C GLY A 283 11.96 -4.66 28.87
N GLU A 284 12.10 -4.26 27.58
CA GLU A 284 11.22 -3.28 26.98
C GLU A 284 9.90 -3.92 26.54
N GLU A 285 8.79 -3.23 26.78
CA GLU A 285 7.47 -3.63 26.27
C GLU A 285 7.38 -3.35 24.78
N VAL A 286 6.79 -4.30 24.03
CA VAL A 286 6.54 -4.15 22.59
C VAL A 286 5.09 -3.71 22.39
N PRO A 287 4.81 -2.42 22.14
CA PRO A 287 3.45 -1.96 21.91
C PRO A 287 2.83 -2.61 20.68
N VAL A 288 1.57 -3.02 20.80
CA VAL A 288 0.79 -3.59 19.70
C VAL A 288 -0.36 -2.67 19.30
N ASP A 289 -0.81 -2.80 18.05
CA ASP A 289 -2.00 -2.12 17.55
C ASP A 289 -3.28 -2.86 17.96
N ALA A 290 -4.44 -2.31 17.61
CA ALA A 290 -5.75 -2.90 17.92
C ALA A 290 -5.97 -4.30 17.33
N PHE A 291 -5.08 -4.75 16.45
CA PHE A 291 -5.11 -6.06 15.79
C PHE A 291 -4.06 -7.03 16.34
N GLY A 292 -3.31 -6.63 17.39
CA GLY A 292 -2.25 -7.44 17.99
C GLY A 292 -0.92 -7.44 17.22
N HIS A 293 -0.77 -6.60 16.19
CA HIS A 293 0.49 -6.46 15.47
C HIS A 293 1.42 -5.45 16.17
N PRO A 294 2.74 -5.71 16.19
CA PRO A 294 3.70 -4.75 16.71
C PRO A 294 3.57 -3.39 16.03
N ARG A 295 3.53 -2.33 16.82
CA ARG A 295 3.48 -0.96 16.33
C ARG A 295 4.83 -0.57 15.74
N LEU A 296 4.94 -0.52 14.41
CA LEU A 296 6.17 -0.24 13.68
C LEU A 296 6.72 1.18 13.95
N ASP A 297 5.83 2.13 14.26
CA ASP A 297 6.23 3.48 14.69
C ASP A 297 6.99 3.48 16.03
N LYS A 298 6.79 2.47 16.86
CA LYS A 298 7.50 2.27 18.13
C LYS A 298 8.72 1.36 17.99
N VAL A 299 8.66 0.37 17.10
CA VAL A 299 9.82 -0.50 16.79
C VAL A 299 10.91 0.27 16.03
N ASN A 300 10.53 1.24 15.18
CA ASN A 300 11.41 2.22 14.54
C ASN A 300 12.59 1.60 13.78
N VAL A 301 12.27 0.74 12.81
CA VAL A 301 13.24 -0.06 12.05
C VAL A 301 14.37 0.79 11.45
N GLY A 302 14.04 1.92 10.82
CA GLY A 302 15.04 2.80 10.21
C GLY A 302 16.04 3.34 11.24
N GLN A 303 15.58 3.73 12.44
CA GLN A 303 16.47 4.20 13.51
C GLN A 303 17.37 3.07 14.03
N TYR A 304 16.80 1.89 14.22
CA TYR A 304 17.59 0.72 14.64
C TYR A 304 18.67 0.37 13.62
N VAL A 305 18.33 0.28 12.34
CA VAL A 305 19.27 0.00 11.25
C VAL A 305 20.33 1.11 11.14
N GLY A 306 19.90 2.38 11.24
CA GLY A 306 20.78 3.53 11.22
C GLY A 306 21.79 3.51 12.36
N LYS A 307 21.36 3.24 13.60
CA LYS A 307 22.25 3.11 14.75
C LYS A 307 23.27 1.99 14.56
N ARG A 308 22.81 0.79 14.19
CA ARG A 308 23.69 -0.39 14.02
C ARG A 308 24.74 -0.19 12.93
N PHE A 309 24.34 0.29 11.75
CA PHE A 309 25.30 0.57 10.69
C PHE A 309 26.12 1.83 10.96
N GLY A 310 25.58 2.83 11.65
CA GLY A 310 26.33 4.04 12.05
C GLY A 310 27.57 3.68 12.85
N GLU A 311 27.43 2.83 13.85
CA GLU A 311 28.54 2.30 14.68
C GLU A 311 29.54 1.47 13.84
N LEU A 312 29.04 0.53 13.05
CA LEU A 312 29.85 -0.42 12.27
C LEU A 312 30.60 0.24 11.10
N LEU A 313 30.03 1.28 10.49
CA LEU A 313 30.61 2.01 9.36
C LEU A 313 31.40 3.25 9.80
N LYS A 314 31.44 3.53 11.10
CA LYS A 314 32.05 4.74 11.67
C LYS A 314 31.50 5.99 10.97
N ALA A 315 30.18 6.06 10.82
CA ALA A 315 29.51 7.18 10.20
C ALA A 315 29.54 8.40 11.12
N GLU A 316 29.91 9.57 10.60
CA GLU A 316 29.88 10.83 11.34
C GLU A 316 28.47 11.43 11.37
N LYS A 317 27.72 11.23 10.28
CA LYS A 317 26.34 11.67 10.17
C LYS A 317 25.43 10.50 9.83
N VAL A 318 24.41 10.25 10.65
CA VAL A 318 23.37 9.26 10.41
C VAL A 318 22.04 9.96 10.30
N GLN A 319 21.35 9.81 9.18
CA GLN A 319 20.02 10.38 8.95
C GLN A 319 19.04 9.32 8.49
N VAL A 320 17.81 9.37 9.05
CA VAL A 320 16.73 8.44 8.71
C VAL A 320 15.55 9.23 8.17
N PHE A 321 15.17 8.94 6.96
CA PHE A 321 14.08 9.58 6.25
C PHE A 321 12.97 8.58 5.92
N LYS A 322 11.72 9.03 6.02
CA LYS A 322 10.52 8.21 5.77
C LYS A 322 9.67 8.86 4.69
N SER A 323 9.57 8.24 3.53
CA SER A 323 8.77 8.76 2.41
C SER A 323 7.29 8.35 2.45
N GLY A 324 6.87 7.52 3.41
CA GLY A 324 5.57 6.87 3.38
C GLY A 324 4.37 7.82 3.22
N TYR A 325 4.28 8.88 4.03
CA TYR A 325 3.18 9.86 3.94
C TYR A 325 3.22 10.66 2.65
N PHE A 326 4.40 11.07 2.21
CA PHE A 326 4.60 11.78 0.95
C PHE A 326 4.18 10.92 -0.24
N ALA A 327 4.68 9.69 -0.31
CA ALA A 327 4.45 8.78 -1.43
C ALA A 327 2.98 8.35 -1.58
N ARG A 328 2.29 8.03 -0.45
CA ARG A 328 0.92 7.52 -0.50
C ARG A 328 -0.14 8.59 -0.69
N ALA A 329 0.17 9.87 -0.45
CA ALA A 329 -0.76 11.00 -0.61
C ALA A 329 -0.69 11.64 -1.99
N ALA A 330 0.23 11.22 -2.85
CA ALA A 330 0.40 11.77 -4.18
C ALA A 330 -0.78 11.47 -5.12
N ALA A 331 -0.98 12.30 -6.12
CA ALA A 331 -1.86 12.01 -7.25
C ALA A 331 -1.25 10.87 -8.10
N PRO A 332 -2.07 10.00 -8.71
CA PRO A 332 -1.58 8.86 -9.48
C PRO A 332 -0.83 9.29 -10.75
N ASN A 333 0.28 8.59 -11.03
CA ASN A 333 1.01 8.77 -12.28
C ASN A 333 0.25 8.17 -13.47
N LYS A 334 0.71 8.47 -14.69
CA LYS A 334 0.07 8.01 -15.95
C LYS A 334 -0.10 6.49 -16.01
N LYS A 335 0.79 5.72 -15.36
CA LYS A 335 0.76 4.26 -15.40
C LYS A 335 -0.32 3.70 -14.48
N ASP A 336 -0.42 4.23 -13.27
CA ASP A 336 -1.50 3.88 -12.36
C ASP A 336 -2.85 4.37 -12.89
N LEU A 337 -2.95 5.58 -13.44
CA LEU A 337 -4.19 6.08 -14.05
C LEU A 337 -4.76 5.12 -15.10
N LYS A 338 -3.91 4.62 -16.02
CA LYS A 338 -4.34 3.64 -17.03
C LYS A 338 -4.83 2.32 -16.43
N LEU A 339 -4.22 1.87 -15.32
CA LEU A 339 -4.64 0.65 -14.65
C LEU A 339 -5.95 0.87 -13.89
N ILE A 340 -6.06 2.00 -13.17
CA ILE A 340 -7.26 2.37 -12.41
C ILE A 340 -8.46 2.48 -13.35
N GLU A 341 -8.33 3.19 -14.47
CA GLU A 341 -9.37 3.32 -15.49
C GLU A 341 -9.86 1.95 -15.99
N LYS A 342 -8.94 1.05 -16.35
CA LYS A 342 -9.27 -0.30 -16.81
C LYS A 342 -9.99 -1.12 -15.73
N CYS A 343 -9.53 -1.02 -14.48
CA CYS A 343 -10.16 -1.73 -13.36
C CYS A 343 -11.54 -1.15 -13.05
N ALA A 344 -11.72 0.18 -13.10
CA ALA A 344 -13.00 0.82 -12.88
C ALA A 344 -14.03 0.42 -13.95
N ARG A 345 -13.65 0.43 -15.23
CA ARG A 345 -14.51 -0.04 -16.34
C ARG A 345 -14.93 -1.50 -16.15
N CYS A 346 -13.99 -2.37 -15.81
CA CYS A 346 -14.28 -3.77 -15.54
C CYS A 346 -15.18 -3.91 -14.31
N ALA A 347 -14.96 -3.13 -13.24
CA ALA A 347 -15.76 -3.18 -12.02
C ALA A 347 -17.23 -2.78 -12.27
N VAL A 348 -17.46 -1.75 -13.09
CA VAL A 348 -18.82 -1.36 -13.49
C VAL A 348 -19.48 -2.44 -14.34
N ALA A 349 -18.75 -3.03 -15.30
CA ALA A 349 -19.28 -4.13 -16.11
C ALA A 349 -19.65 -5.34 -15.24
N CYS A 350 -18.81 -5.76 -14.30
CA CYS A 350 -19.09 -6.84 -13.36
C CYS A 350 -20.33 -6.52 -12.50
N ALA A 351 -20.42 -5.28 -11.98
CA ALA A 351 -21.55 -4.84 -11.17
C ALA A 351 -22.90 -4.94 -11.95
N LEU A 352 -22.92 -4.45 -13.19
CA LEU A 352 -24.10 -4.51 -14.05
C LEU A 352 -24.48 -5.95 -14.48
N ASN A 353 -23.49 -6.84 -14.54
CA ASN A 353 -23.70 -8.28 -14.81
C ASN A 353 -24.05 -9.10 -13.55
N GLY A 354 -24.09 -8.49 -12.37
CA GLY A 354 -24.37 -9.20 -11.13
C GLY A 354 -23.19 -10.02 -10.59
N GLU A 355 -21.95 -9.69 -11.00
CA GLU A 355 -20.72 -10.39 -10.60
C GLU A 355 -20.08 -9.71 -9.40
N SER A 356 -19.88 -10.42 -8.28
CA SER A 356 -19.13 -9.97 -7.11
C SER A 356 -17.67 -10.43 -7.16
N GLY A 357 -16.76 -9.64 -6.60
CA GLY A 357 -15.34 -10.00 -6.51
C GLY A 357 -14.42 -8.77 -6.42
N VAL A 358 -13.11 -9.00 -6.40
CA VAL A 358 -12.09 -7.93 -6.43
C VAL A 358 -11.53 -7.78 -7.83
N VAL A 359 -11.75 -6.63 -8.46
CA VAL A 359 -11.37 -6.40 -9.85
C VAL A 359 -9.93 -5.94 -9.96
N GLY A 360 -9.10 -6.74 -10.61
CA GLY A 360 -7.70 -6.43 -10.88
C GLY A 360 -7.05 -7.40 -11.84
N PRO A 361 -5.75 -7.18 -12.15
CA PRO A 361 -4.98 -8.13 -12.97
C PRO A 361 -4.75 -9.44 -12.20
N ASP A 362 -5.45 -10.50 -12.56
CA ASP A 362 -5.39 -11.82 -11.93
C ASP A 362 -4.04 -12.52 -12.27
N GLU A 363 -3.20 -12.77 -11.25
CA GLU A 363 -1.87 -13.37 -11.48
C GLU A 363 -1.94 -14.82 -11.94
N ASP A 364 -3.00 -15.55 -11.58
CA ASP A 364 -3.21 -16.94 -11.99
C ASP A 364 -3.80 -17.04 -13.41
N GLN A 365 -4.23 -15.91 -13.99
CA GLN A 365 -4.79 -15.82 -15.33
C GLN A 365 -4.04 -14.81 -16.22
N SER A 366 -2.72 -14.95 -16.30
CA SER A 366 -1.86 -14.15 -17.18
C SER A 366 -2.04 -12.63 -17.03
N ALA A 367 -2.44 -12.18 -15.85
CA ALA A 367 -2.75 -10.79 -15.54
C ALA A 367 -3.94 -10.18 -16.33
N LYS A 368 -4.91 -11.01 -16.73
CA LYS A 368 -6.18 -10.53 -17.27
C LYS A 368 -6.91 -9.72 -16.18
N ILE A 369 -7.43 -8.56 -16.53
CA ILE A 369 -8.26 -7.76 -15.61
C ILE A 369 -9.66 -8.38 -15.57
N ARG A 370 -10.07 -8.80 -14.38
CA ARG A 370 -11.37 -9.45 -14.12
C ARG A 370 -11.76 -9.33 -12.65
N ALA A 371 -12.96 -9.67 -12.28
CA ALA A 371 -13.34 -9.91 -10.89
C ALA A 371 -12.69 -11.22 -10.43
N CYS A 372 -11.75 -11.13 -9.49
CA CYS A 372 -11.24 -12.28 -8.76
C CYS A 372 -12.23 -12.64 -7.66
N GLU A 373 -12.63 -13.89 -7.61
CA GLU A 373 -13.63 -14.39 -6.69
C GLU A 373 -13.20 -14.18 -5.22
N PHE A 374 -14.09 -13.70 -4.36
CA PHE A 374 -13.79 -13.41 -2.95
C PHE A 374 -13.13 -14.57 -2.18
N PRO A 375 -13.49 -15.85 -2.37
CA PRO A 375 -12.82 -16.97 -1.70
C PRO A 375 -11.33 -17.09 -2.03
N ARG A 376 -10.85 -16.48 -3.11
CA ARG A 376 -9.42 -16.41 -3.47
C ARG A 376 -8.70 -15.24 -2.82
N ILE A 377 -9.41 -14.27 -2.27
CA ILE A 377 -8.82 -13.12 -1.56
C ILE A 377 -8.47 -13.55 -0.14
N LYS A 378 -7.24 -14.02 0.06
CA LYS A 378 -6.78 -14.61 1.33
C LYS A 378 -5.48 -13.97 1.78
N GLY A 379 -5.59 -12.89 2.54
CA GLY A 379 -4.44 -12.24 3.15
C GLY A 379 -3.42 -11.64 2.18
N GLY A 380 -2.35 -11.08 2.73
CA GLY A 380 -1.28 -10.48 1.96
C GLY A 380 -0.31 -11.50 1.38
N LYS A 381 0.26 -11.20 0.20
CA LYS A 381 1.35 -12.00 -0.39
C LYS A 381 2.71 -11.37 -0.13
N PRO A 382 3.75 -12.17 0.20
CA PRO A 382 5.11 -11.67 0.37
C PRO A 382 5.72 -11.31 -0.99
N PHE A 383 6.74 -10.44 -0.96
CA PHE A 383 7.54 -10.15 -2.13
C PHE A 383 8.44 -11.34 -2.52
N ASN A 384 8.45 -11.66 -3.80
CA ASN A 384 9.32 -12.72 -4.30
C ASN A 384 10.77 -12.24 -4.43
N VAL A 385 11.60 -12.50 -3.43
CA VAL A 385 13.03 -12.15 -3.41
C VAL A 385 13.86 -12.89 -4.47
N ARG A 386 13.30 -13.91 -5.13
CA ARG A 386 13.96 -14.62 -6.25
C ARG A 386 13.68 -13.96 -7.60
N LYS A 387 12.89 -12.88 -7.64
CA LYS A 387 12.59 -12.14 -8.87
C LYS A 387 13.90 -11.70 -9.56
N GLY A 388 14.07 -12.07 -10.82
CA GLY A 388 15.32 -11.85 -11.56
C GLY A 388 15.76 -10.38 -11.58
N SER A 389 14.83 -9.44 -11.73
CA SER A 389 15.13 -8.00 -11.71
C SER A 389 15.55 -7.47 -10.33
N PHE A 390 15.11 -8.09 -9.23
CA PHE A 390 15.59 -7.76 -7.89
C PHE A 390 17.01 -8.29 -7.68
N ARG A 391 17.24 -9.56 -8.02
CA ARG A 391 18.58 -10.16 -7.92
C ARG A 391 19.61 -9.42 -8.76
N LYS A 392 19.23 -9.03 -9.99
CA LYS A 392 20.12 -8.22 -10.83
C LYS A 392 20.46 -6.89 -10.15
N MET A 393 19.47 -6.18 -9.59
CA MET A 393 19.72 -4.94 -8.88
C MET A 393 20.67 -5.13 -7.69
N LEU A 394 20.49 -6.20 -6.90
CA LEU A 394 21.39 -6.52 -5.79
C LEU A 394 22.82 -6.81 -6.28
N GLN A 395 22.96 -7.57 -7.36
CA GLN A 395 24.23 -7.83 -8.00
C GLN A 395 24.91 -6.53 -8.47
N ASP A 396 24.15 -5.64 -9.11
CA ASP A 396 24.65 -4.35 -9.62
C ASP A 396 25.20 -3.44 -8.51
N ILE A 397 24.70 -3.58 -7.27
CA ILE A 397 25.19 -2.84 -6.08
C ILE A 397 26.12 -3.68 -5.19
N GLY A 398 26.56 -4.84 -5.65
CA GLY A 398 27.44 -5.72 -4.91
C GLY A 398 26.84 -6.36 -3.66
N GLN A 399 25.51 -6.34 -3.51
CA GLN A 399 24.82 -6.93 -2.36
C GLN A 399 24.52 -8.41 -2.61
N PRO A 400 24.87 -9.33 -1.67
CA PRO A 400 24.54 -10.75 -1.80
C PRO A 400 23.03 -10.99 -1.89
N ASN A 401 22.65 -12.01 -2.66
CA ASN A 401 21.25 -12.42 -2.72
C ASN A 401 20.73 -12.85 -1.34
N PRO A 402 19.50 -12.47 -0.96
CA PRO A 402 18.94 -12.80 0.33
C PRO A 402 18.85 -14.32 0.55
N ARG A 403 19.32 -14.80 1.70
CA ARG A 403 19.07 -16.17 2.14
C ARG A 403 17.62 -16.27 2.62
N LYS A 404 16.91 -17.35 2.26
CA LYS A 404 15.52 -17.58 2.71
C LYS A 404 15.46 -17.55 4.24
N LYS A 405 14.51 -16.81 4.82
CA LYS A 405 14.13 -17.08 6.23
C LYS A 405 13.74 -18.57 6.30
N ARG A 406 14.39 -19.34 7.18
CA ARG A 406 13.87 -20.67 7.55
C ARG A 406 12.53 -20.40 8.22
N THR A 407 11.44 -20.79 7.59
CA THR A 407 10.15 -20.91 8.29
C THR A 407 10.36 -21.92 9.40
N ALA A 408 10.28 -21.47 10.65
CA ALA A 408 10.07 -22.41 11.75
C ALA A 408 8.78 -23.17 11.42
N LYS A 409 8.89 -24.49 11.34
CA LYS A 409 7.74 -25.39 11.23
C LYS A 409 6.91 -25.33 12.52
#